data_732eadd7bc87695c373c264ed8109f08
#
_entry.id   732eadd7bc87695c373c264ed8109f08
#
_cell.length_a   1.000
_cell.length_b   1.000
_cell.length_c   1.000
_cell.angle_alpha   90.00
_cell.angle_beta   90.00
_cell.angle_gamma   90.00
#
_symmetry.space_group_name_H-M   'P 1'
#
loop_
_entity.id
_entity.type
_entity.pdbx_description
1 polymer ?
#
loop_
_entity_poly.entity_id
_entity_poly.type
_entity_poly.pdbx_seq_one_letter_code
_entity_poly.pdbx_strand_id
1 'polypeptide(L)'
;MKKLFAIVAVMGVLTFGSTQLAQAQDAPAAEQTEQAAPAAQAAPAGDATVEAEEGGIHKEIKTKFIEGTASFMSLVAIALVIGLAFCIERIIYLSLAEINTKKFLAAIEAALEKGDVEAAKDIARNTRGPIASIYYQGLLRIDQGLDVVEKSVVSYGGVQAGYLEKGCSWITLFIAMAPSLGFLGTVIGMVQAFDKIQQVGDISPTVVAGGMKVALITTIFGLIVALILQVFYNYVLSKIEALTSEMEDSSITLLDMVIKYNLKYKK
;
A
#
# COMPACT_ATOMS: atom_id res chain seq x y z
N MET A 1 16.01 4.02 -9.98
CA MET A 1 15.26 2.97 -10.65
C MET A 1 15.96 1.61 -10.64
N LYS A 2 17.24 1.49 -11.03
CA LYS A 2 17.96 0.17 -10.99
C LYS A 2 18.14 -0.44 -9.59
N LYS A 3 18.21 0.37 -8.53
CA LYS A 3 18.32 -0.12 -7.13
C LYS A 3 16.99 -0.61 -6.54
N LEU A 4 15.87 -0.14 -7.05
CA LEU A 4 14.53 -0.57 -6.61
C LEU A 4 14.20 -1.99 -7.12
N PHE A 5 14.60 -2.30 -8.36
CA PHE A 5 14.42 -3.64 -8.94
C PHE A 5 15.29 -4.70 -8.25
N ALA A 6 16.47 -4.33 -7.75
CA ALA A 6 17.33 -5.25 -6.99
C ALA A 6 16.74 -5.61 -5.62
N ILE A 7 16.04 -4.67 -4.97
CA ILE A 7 15.39 -4.91 -3.66
C ILE A 7 14.18 -5.83 -3.81
N VAL A 8 13.40 -5.68 -4.88
CA VAL A 8 12.24 -6.54 -5.16
C VAL A 8 12.68 -7.99 -5.48
N ALA A 9 13.82 -8.17 -6.15
CA ALA A 9 14.38 -9.50 -6.45
C ALA A 9 14.93 -10.20 -5.19
N VAL A 10 15.47 -9.47 -4.22
CA VAL A 10 16.02 -10.02 -2.97
C VAL A 10 14.91 -10.34 -1.95
N MET A 11 13.81 -9.59 -1.94
CA MET A 11 12.67 -9.88 -1.05
C MET A 11 11.87 -11.12 -1.45
N GLY A 12 11.88 -11.54 -2.72
CA GLY A 12 11.21 -12.74 -3.19
C GLY A 12 11.83 -14.04 -2.69
N VAL A 13 13.06 -14.03 -2.18
CA VAL A 13 13.79 -15.23 -1.72
C VAL A 13 13.71 -15.43 -0.20
N LEU A 14 13.33 -14.42 0.58
CA LEU A 14 13.37 -14.48 2.06
C LEU A 14 12.03 -14.82 2.75
N THR A 15 10.93 -14.98 2.02
CA THR A 15 9.61 -15.30 2.62
C THR A 15 9.26 -16.78 2.64
N PHE A 16 10.17 -17.69 2.30
CA PHE A 16 9.92 -19.14 2.32
C PHE A 16 10.51 -19.88 3.54
N GLY A 17 10.69 -19.22 4.64
CA GLY A 17 11.24 -19.92 5.81
C GLY A 17 11.09 -19.17 7.10
N SER A 18 9.93 -19.25 7.74
CA SER A 18 9.81 -19.32 9.20
C SER A 18 8.34 -19.31 9.62
N THR A 19 7.73 -20.50 9.69
CA THR A 19 6.63 -20.75 10.62
C THR A 19 7.25 -21.06 11.98
N GLN A 20 6.95 -20.26 13.01
CA GLN A 20 6.63 -20.76 14.35
C GLN A 20 6.35 -19.64 15.36
N LEU A 21 5.19 -19.76 16.00
CA LEU A 21 4.83 -19.45 17.37
C LEU A 21 4.90 -17.99 17.90
N ALA A 22 3.74 -17.40 18.11
CA ALA A 22 3.43 -16.72 19.38
C ALA A 22 1.91 -16.65 19.60
N GLN A 23 1.54 -17.05 20.79
CA GLN A 23 0.26 -17.26 21.45
C GLN A 23 -0.71 -16.07 21.47
N ALA A 24 -1.96 -16.45 21.36
CA ALA A 24 -3.21 -16.04 22.02
C ALA A 24 -3.25 -14.77 22.89
N GLN A 25 -4.26 -13.90 22.63
CA GLN A 25 -5.22 -13.49 23.65
C GLN A 25 -6.46 -12.83 23.00
N ASP A 26 -7.58 -13.47 23.24
CA ASP A 26 -8.97 -13.07 23.38
C ASP A 26 -9.57 -11.85 22.66
N ALA A 27 -10.45 -12.12 21.68
CA ALA A 27 -11.75 -11.46 21.51
C ALA A 27 -12.67 -12.36 20.65
N PRO A 28 -14.00 -12.35 20.82
CA PRO A 28 -14.85 -13.48 20.52
C PRO A 28 -15.17 -13.67 19.04
N ALA A 29 -15.16 -14.93 18.66
CA ALA A 29 -15.41 -15.50 17.35
C ALA A 29 -16.81 -15.19 16.82
N ALA A 30 -16.86 -14.74 15.56
CA ALA A 30 -17.99 -15.03 14.68
C ALA A 30 -17.65 -16.34 13.96
N GLU A 31 -18.49 -17.35 14.17
CA GLU A 31 -18.43 -18.65 13.53
C GLU A 31 -18.43 -18.52 12.00
N GLN A 32 -17.30 -18.76 11.38
CA GLN A 32 -17.25 -19.15 9.97
C GLN A 32 -17.06 -20.65 9.92
N THR A 33 -18.10 -21.32 9.52
CA THR A 33 -18.16 -22.75 9.24
C THR A 33 -17.09 -23.12 8.21
N GLU A 34 -16.02 -23.71 8.71
CA GLU A 34 -14.96 -24.32 7.92
C GLU A 34 -15.48 -25.63 7.30
N GLN A 35 -15.97 -25.51 6.07
CA GLN A 35 -16.31 -26.71 5.29
C GLN A 35 -15.05 -27.17 4.60
N ALA A 36 -14.40 -28.15 5.21
CA ALA A 36 -13.25 -28.85 4.69
C ALA A 36 -13.51 -29.38 3.27
N ALA A 37 -12.74 -28.90 2.31
CA ALA A 37 -12.65 -29.51 1.00
C ALA A 37 -11.95 -30.87 1.14
N PRO A 38 -12.44 -31.96 0.48
CA PRO A 38 -11.80 -33.25 0.55
C PRO A 38 -10.41 -33.18 -0.08
N ALA A 39 -9.42 -33.71 0.63
CA ALA A 39 -8.05 -33.86 0.19
C ALA A 39 -8.01 -34.60 -1.16
N ALA A 40 -7.62 -33.88 -2.21
CA ALA A 40 -7.28 -34.52 -3.48
C ALA A 40 -5.95 -35.28 -3.30
N GLN A 41 -6.01 -36.59 -3.41
CA GLN A 41 -4.84 -37.48 -3.46
C GLN A 41 -3.90 -37.02 -4.58
N ALA A 42 -2.64 -36.82 -4.22
CA ALA A 42 -1.56 -36.53 -5.16
C ALA A 42 -1.43 -37.66 -6.17
N ALA A 43 -1.68 -37.36 -7.43
CA ALA A 43 -1.27 -38.26 -8.54
C ALA A 43 0.26 -38.16 -8.73
N PRO A 44 0.94 -39.21 -9.13
CA PRO A 44 2.40 -39.22 -9.24
C PRO A 44 2.89 -38.25 -10.30
N ALA A 45 3.97 -37.55 -9.96
CA ALA A 45 4.68 -36.66 -10.84
C ALA A 45 5.16 -37.40 -12.09
N GLY A 46 4.48 -37.21 -13.21
CA GLY A 46 5.00 -37.52 -14.52
C GLY A 46 6.10 -36.53 -14.87
N ASP A 47 7.22 -37.09 -15.29
CA ASP A 47 8.41 -36.42 -15.79
C ASP A 47 8.04 -35.48 -16.95
N ALA A 48 7.82 -34.20 -16.65
CA ALA A 48 7.64 -33.16 -17.63
C ALA A 48 9.02 -32.57 -17.93
N THR A 49 9.67 -33.15 -18.94
CA THR A 49 10.76 -32.48 -19.65
C THR A 49 10.28 -31.10 -20.06
N VAL A 50 10.83 -30.07 -19.41
CA VAL A 50 10.62 -28.67 -19.75
C VAL A 50 11.37 -28.41 -21.05
N GLU A 51 10.72 -28.66 -22.19
CA GLU A 51 11.15 -28.03 -23.44
C GLU A 51 10.94 -26.54 -23.30
N ALA A 52 12.03 -25.81 -23.14
CA ALA A 52 12.09 -24.36 -23.20
C ALA A 52 11.77 -23.91 -24.64
N GLU A 53 10.45 -23.86 -24.98
CA GLU A 53 10.03 -23.14 -26.17
C GLU A 53 10.32 -21.63 -25.94
N GLU A 54 11.06 -21.06 -26.86
CA GLU A 54 11.32 -19.62 -27.01
C GLU A 54 10.02 -18.84 -27.34
N GLY A 55 9.05 -18.95 -26.49
CA GLY A 55 7.84 -18.14 -26.47
C GLY A 55 7.93 -17.17 -25.33
N GLY A 56 8.34 -15.90 -25.58
CA GLY A 56 8.56 -14.92 -24.53
C GLY A 56 7.41 -14.88 -23.52
N ILE A 57 7.73 -14.56 -22.27
CA ILE A 57 6.82 -14.44 -21.11
C ILE A 57 5.47 -13.79 -21.46
N HIS A 58 5.48 -12.83 -22.41
CA HIS A 58 4.27 -12.20 -22.93
C HIS A 58 3.30 -13.15 -23.64
N LYS A 59 3.81 -14.15 -24.37
CA LYS A 59 2.97 -15.10 -25.09
C LYS A 59 2.31 -16.07 -24.10
N GLU A 60 3.05 -16.52 -23.08
CA GLU A 60 2.51 -17.37 -22.02
C GLU A 60 1.45 -16.64 -21.20
N ILE A 61 1.73 -15.41 -20.74
CA ILE A 61 0.76 -14.59 -19.99
C ILE A 61 -0.50 -14.37 -20.83
N LYS A 62 -0.38 -14.03 -22.12
CA LYS A 62 -1.52 -13.85 -23.01
C LYS A 62 -2.33 -15.13 -23.17
N THR A 63 -1.67 -16.28 -23.32
CA THR A 63 -2.34 -17.58 -23.44
C THR A 63 -3.09 -17.92 -22.16
N LYS A 64 -2.45 -17.78 -20.99
CA LYS A 64 -3.09 -18.00 -19.69
C LYS A 64 -4.22 -17.02 -19.42
N PHE A 65 -4.08 -15.77 -19.83
CA PHE A 65 -5.15 -14.77 -19.75
C PHE A 65 -6.39 -15.17 -20.55
N ILE A 66 -6.22 -15.68 -21.77
CA ILE A 66 -7.32 -16.16 -22.63
C ILE A 66 -7.92 -17.47 -22.06
N GLU A 67 -7.09 -18.40 -21.58
CA GLU A 67 -7.51 -19.65 -20.93
C GLU A 67 -8.34 -19.40 -19.66
N GLY A 68 -8.08 -18.35 -18.90
CA GLY A 68 -8.80 -17.98 -17.66
C GLY A 68 -10.16 -17.30 -17.87
N THR A 69 -10.75 -17.35 -19.07
CA THR A 69 -11.95 -16.61 -19.49
C THR A 69 -11.69 -15.11 -19.55
N ALA A 70 -11.46 -14.59 -20.76
CA ALA A 70 -10.98 -13.22 -21.01
C ALA A 70 -11.84 -12.12 -20.37
N SER A 71 -13.16 -12.28 -20.31
CA SER A 71 -14.07 -11.30 -19.70
C SER A 71 -13.89 -11.20 -18.19
N PHE A 72 -13.62 -12.32 -17.50
CA PHE A 72 -13.40 -12.34 -16.06
C PHE A 72 -11.98 -11.84 -15.73
N MET A 73 -10.98 -12.28 -16.47
CA MET A 73 -9.60 -11.85 -16.32
C MET A 73 -9.41 -10.34 -16.56
N SER A 74 -10.23 -9.75 -17.46
CA SER A 74 -10.20 -8.30 -17.69
C SER A 74 -10.60 -7.52 -16.44
N LEU A 75 -11.53 -8.02 -15.63
CA LEU A 75 -11.96 -7.38 -14.40
C LEU A 75 -10.83 -7.37 -13.34
N VAL A 76 -10.07 -8.45 -13.23
CA VAL A 76 -8.88 -8.54 -12.38
C VAL A 76 -7.77 -7.59 -12.89
N ALA A 77 -7.59 -7.51 -14.21
CA ALA A 77 -6.62 -6.59 -14.81
C ALA A 77 -7.00 -5.11 -14.59
N ILE A 78 -8.29 -4.77 -14.68
CA ILE A 78 -8.79 -3.42 -14.36
C ILE A 78 -8.51 -3.08 -12.89
N ALA A 79 -8.75 -4.02 -11.97
CA ALA A 79 -8.44 -3.82 -10.55
C ALA A 79 -6.94 -3.55 -10.32
N LEU A 80 -6.04 -4.25 -11.04
CA LEU A 80 -4.61 -3.98 -11.01
C LEU A 80 -4.28 -2.57 -11.51
N VAL A 81 -4.81 -2.17 -12.66
CA VAL A 81 -4.52 -0.85 -13.26
C VAL A 81 -4.98 0.28 -12.36
N ILE A 82 -6.21 0.19 -11.82
CA ILE A 82 -6.74 1.20 -10.90
C ILE A 82 -5.95 1.21 -9.59
N GLY A 83 -5.67 0.05 -9.01
CA GLY A 83 -4.86 -0.06 -7.79
C GLY A 83 -3.46 0.53 -7.94
N LEU A 84 -2.78 0.25 -9.05
CA LEU A 84 -1.48 0.85 -9.37
C LEU A 84 -1.58 2.36 -9.60
N ALA A 85 -2.64 2.85 -10.22
CA ALA A 85 -2.84 4.29 -10.42
C ALA A 85 -2.93 5.02 -9.08
N PHE A 86 -3.65 4.48 -8.09
CA PHE A 86 -3.68 5.03 -6.73
C PHE A 86 -2.32 4.94 -6.04
N CYS A 87 -1.58 3.84 -6.20
CA CYS A 87 -0.24 3.71 -5.63
C CYS A 87 0.72 4.76 -6.20
N ILE A 88 0.73 4.94 -7.52
CA ILE A 88 1.59 5.91 -8.21
C ILE A 88 1.23 7.34 -7.78
N GLU A 89 -0.06 7.66 -7.73
CA GLU A 89 -0.54 8.97 -7.27
C GLU A 89 -0.04 9.26 -5.85
N ARG A 90 -0.15 8.30 -4.93
CA ARG A 90 0.33 8.45 -3.56
C ARG A 90 1.84 8.61 -3.47
N ILE A 91 2.60 7.81 -4.21
CA ILE A 91 4.07 7.91 -4.25
C ILE A 91 4.50 9.29 -4.73
N ILE A 92 3.88 9.82 -5.78
CA ILE A 92 4.19 11.15 -6.30
C ILE A 92 3.83 12.21 -5.25
N TYR A 93 2.64 12.14 -4.65
CA TYR A 93 2.19 13.07 -3.64
C TYR A 93 3.15 13.12 -2.43
N LEU A 94 3.52 11.97 -1.87
CA LEU A 94 4.43 11.88 -0.73
C LEU A 94 5.84 12.36 -1.08
N SER A 95 6.33 12.07 -2.28
CA SER A 95 7.64 12.55 -2.74
C SER A 95 7.68 14.09 -2.90
N LEU A 96 6.56 14.71 -3.27
CA LEU A 96 6.45 16.16 -3.35
C LEU A 96 6.22 16.82 -1.97
N ALA A 97 5.72 16.07 -0.99
CA ALA A 97 5.54 16.53 0.38
C ALA A 97 6.86 16.54 1.18
N GLU A 98 7.84 15.74 0.76
CA GLU A 98 9.17 15.66 1.37
C GLU A 98 9.98 16.93 1.06
N ILE A 99 10.50 17.59 2.09
CA ILE A 99 11.32 18.80 1.97
C ILE A 99 12.68 18.60 2.64
N ASN A 100 13.60 19.52 2.40
CA ASN A 100 14.86 19.52 3.15
C ASN A 100 14.65 20.19 4.51
N THR A 101 14.20 19.41 5.49
CA THR A 101 13.83 19.88 6.82
C THR A 101 14.98 20.61 7.52
N LYS A 102 16.22 20.13 7.41
CA LYS A 102 17.37 20.78 8.04
C LYS A 102 17.60 22.20 7.55
N LYS A 103 17.50 22.43 6.23
CA LYS A 103 17.64 23.79 5.67
C LYS A 103 16.48 24.68 6.05
N PHE A 104 15.27 24.14 6.07
CA PHE A 104 14.07 24.85 6.46
C PHE A 104 14.15 25.31 7.93
N LEU A 105 14.47 24.38 8.85
CA LEU A 105 14.62 24.67 10.27
C LEU A 105 15.67 25.74 10.53
N ALA A 106 16.86 25.62 9.92
CA ALA A 106 17.92 26.61 10.06
C ALA A 106 17.49 28.02 9.57
N ALA A 107 16.71 28.10 8.51
CA ALA A 107 16.20 29.37 8.01
C ALA A 107 15.18 30.02 8.95
N ILE A 108 14.27 29.23 9.53
CA ILE A 108 13.30 29.69 10.55
C ILE A 108 14.02 30.14 11.82
N GLU A 109 14.97 29.33 12.33
CA GLU A 109 15.76 29.66 13.53
C GLU A 109 16.51 30.99 13.36
N ALA A 110 17.20 31.17 12.22
CA ALA A 110 17.92 32.41 11.92
C ALA A 110 17.01 33.65 11.85
N ALA A 111 15.76 33.52 11.40
CA ALA A 111 14.78 34.59 11.40
C ALA A 111 14.30 34.92 12.82
N LEU A 112 13.96 33.90 13.62
CA LEU A 112 13.52 34.07 15.00
C LEU A 112 14.62 34.62 15.92
N GLU A 113 15.89 34.27 15.71
CA GLU A 113 17.03 34.79 16.44
C GLU A 113 17.23 36.29 16.22
N LYS A 114 16.88 36.81 15.06
CA LYS A 114 16.87 38.25 14.72
C LYS A 114 15.63 38.99 15.27
N GLY A 115 14.67 38.25 15.80
CA GLY A 115 13.39 38.81 16.26
C GLY A 115 12.37 39.06 15.14
N ASP A 116 12.68 38.61 13.90
CA ASP A 116 11.82 38.84 12.73
C ASP A 116 10.85 37.67 12.54
N VAL A 117 9.72 37.75 13.24
CA VAL A 117 8.65 36.72 13.17
C VAL A 117 7.97 36.73 11.80
N GLU A 118 7.84 37.92 11.16
CA GLU A 118 7.19 37.98 9.85
C GLU A 118 8.04 37.29 8.77
N ALA A 119 9.36 37.48 8.78
CA ALA A 119 10.25 36.73 7.90
C ALA A 119 10.14 35.23 8.13
N ALA A 120 10.04 34.77 9.39
CA ALA A 120 9.84 33.35 9.69
C ALA A 120 8.50 32.83 9.14
N LYS A 121 7.41 33.58 9.28
CA LYS A 121 6.10 33.25 8.70
C LYS A 121 6.16 33.18 7.17
N ASP A 122 6.85 34.11 6.52
CA ASP A 122 6.99 34.14 5.06
C ASP A 122 7.79 32.94 4.55
N ILE A 123 8.87 32.54 5.23
CA ILE A 123 9.63 31.34 4.89
C ILE A 123 8.72 30.11 4.99
N ALA A 124 7.95 29.98 6.08
CA ALA A 124 7.04 28.87 6.28
C ALA A 124 5.90 28.84 5.25
N ARG A 125 5.35 30.01 4.90
CA ARG A 125 4.28 30.17 3.90
C ARG A 125 4.72 29.80 2.49
N ASN A 126 5.96 30.14 2.12
CA ASN A 126 6.49 29.93 0.77
C ASN A 126 7.12 28.55 0.59
N THR A 127 7.24 27.76 1.65
CA THR A 127 7.76 26.39 1.61
C THR A 127 6.60 25.41 1.51
N ARG A 128 6.73 24.42 0.63
CA ARG A 128 5.74 23.34 0.48
C ARG A 128 5.92 22.28 1.57
N GLY A 129 4.86 21.52 1.81
CA GLY A 129 4.90 20.33 2.65
C GLY A 129 4.21 20.50 4.00
N PRO A 130 3.94 19.38 4.68
CA PRO A 130 3.20 19.37 5.94
C PRO A 130 3.95 20.09 7.07
N ILE A 131 5.27 19.90 7.16
CA ILE A 131 6.13 20.53 8.18
C ILE A 131 6.04 22.05 8.08
N ALA A 132 6.20 22.62 6.89
CA ALA A 132 6.12 24.06 6.69
C ALA A 132 4.73 24.62 7.05
N SER A 133 3.67 23.85 6.73
CA SER A 133 2.29 24.23 7.08
C SER A 133 2.06 24.24 8.60
N ILE A 134 2.62 23.27 9.33
CA ILE A 134 2.57 23.20 10.81
C ILE A 134 3.30 24.41 11.40
N TYR A 135 4.51 24.72 10.91
CA TYR A 135 5.29 25.88 11.34
C TYR A 135 4.56 27.18 11.12
N TYR A 136 3.96 27.36 9.95
CA TYR A 136 3.15 28.55 9.65
C TYR A 136 2.00 28.71 10.65
N GLN A 137 1.28 27.64 10.98
CA GLN A 137 0.18 27.66 11.95
C GLN A 137 0.65 27.97 13.38
N GLY A 138 1.79 27.44 13.78
CA GLY A 138 2.40 27.74 15.08
C GLY A 138 2.87 29.20 15.17
N LEU A 139 3.59 29.69 14.15
CA LEU A 139 4.11 31.07 14.10
C LEU A 139 3.01 32.12 14.02
N LEU A 140 1.86 31.82 13.41
CA LEU A 140 0.70 32.74 13.44
C LEU A 140 0.19 33.02 14.85
N ARG A 141 0.41 32.12 15.80
CA ARG A 141 -0.09 32.19 17.17
C ARG A 141 1.01 32.44 18.20
N ILE A 142 2.21 32.79 17.76
CA ILE A 142 3.37 32.96 18.65
C ILE A 142 3.11 34.02 19.74
N ASP A 143 2.22 34.99 19.47
CA ASP A 143 1.86 36.07 20.40
C ASP A 143 0.83 35.65 21.45
N GLN A 144 0.14 34.53 21.24
CA GLN A 144 -0.95 34.08 22.10
C GLN A 144 -0.47 33.21 23.29
N GLY A 145 0.83 32.91 23.35
CA GLY A 145 1.42 32.09 24.40
C GLY A 145 1.77 30.69 23.94
N LEU A 146 2.69 30.03 24.67
CA LEU A 146 3.24 28.73 24.32
C LEU A 146 2.17 27.64 24.26
N ASP A 147 1.25 27.60 25.24
CA ASP A 147 0.19 26.58 25.30
C ASP A 147 -0.74 26.62 24.06
N VAL A 148 -0.99 27.82 23.53
CA VAL A 148 -1.82 28.00 22.35
C VAL A 148 -1.08 27.54 21.10
N VAL A 149 0.22 27.86 21.01
CA VAL A 149 1.09 27.41 19.92
C VAL A 149 1.14 25.87 19.89
N GLU A 150 1.43 25.24 21.03
CA GLU A 150 1.51 23.79 21.17
C GLU A 150 0.21 23.10 20.74
N LYS A 151 -0.93 23.53 21.30
CA LYS A 151 -2.24 22.97 20.91
C LYS A 151 -2.53 23.14 19.43
N SER A 152 -2.15 24.29 18.85
CA SER A 152 -2.34 24.53 17.42
C SER A 152 -1.46 23.63 16.55
N VAL A 153 -0.20 23.45 16.91
CA VAL A 153 0.78 22.61 16.22
C VAL A 153 0.33 21.15 16.25
N VAL A 154 -0.05 20.64 17.43
CA VAL A 154 -0.52 19.25 17.60
C VAL A 154 -1.81 19.02 16.81
N SER A 155 -2.80 19.91 16.96
CA SER A 155 -4.08 19.75 16.23
C SER A 155 -3.90 19.79 14.73
N TYR A 156 -3.07 20.71 14.23
CA TYR A 156 -2.84 20.84 12.79
C TYR A 156 -1.94 19.73 12.25
N GLY A 157 -1.00 19.24 13.08
CA GLY A 157 -0.21 18.06 12.78
C GLY A 157 -1.08 16.83 12.51
N GLY A 158 -2.10 16.57 13.34
CA GLY A 158 -3.07 15.51 13.11
C GLY A 158 -3.86 15.66 11.81
N VAL A 159 -4.24 16.90 11.45
CA VAL A 159 -4.90 17.16 10.16
C VAL A 159 -3.95 16.84 8.99
N GLN A 160 -2.68 17.23 9.08
CA GLN A 160 -1.70 16.96 8.04
C GLN A 160 -1.41 15.46 7.90
N ALA A 161 -1.31 14.71 9.02
CA ALA A 161 -1.18 13.26 9.00
C ALA A 161 -2.37 12.60 8.28
N GLY A 162 -3.60 13.05 8.54
CA GLY A 162 -4.79 12.60 7.81
C GLY A 162 -4.73 12.86 6.29
N TYR A 163 -4.10 13.96 5.87
CA TYR A 163 -3.88 14.22 4.43
C TYR A 163 -2.83 13.27 3.82
N LEU A 164 -1.81 12.90 4.56
CA LEU A 164 -0.81 11.92 4.10
C LEU A 164 -1.43 10.54 3.92
N GLU A 165 -2.33 10.12 4.80
CA GLU A 165 -3.03 8.83 4.74
C GLU A 165 -4.17 8.78 3.73
N LYS A 166 -4.62 9.95 3.25
CA LYS A 166 -5.75 10.05 2.33
C LYS A 166 -5.54 9.18 1.10
N GLY A 167 -6.53 8.33 0.79
CA GLY A 167 -6.50 7.45 -0.38
C GLY A 167 -5.87 6.08 -0.15
N CYS A 168 -5.17 5.84 0.97
CA CYS A 168 -4.62 4.52 1.31
C CYS A 168 -5.70 3.44 1.43
N SER A 169 -6.90 3.80 1.88
CA SER A 169 -8.06 2.91 1.97
C SER A 169 -8.51 2.36 0.61
N TRP A 170 -8.35 3.12 -0.47
CA TRP A 170 -8.63 2.62 -1.82
C TRP A 170 -7.64 1.56 -2.26
N ILE A 171 -6.35 1.75 -1.95
CA ILE A 171 -5.33 0.74 -2.26
C ILE A 171 -5.63 -0.56 -1.50
N THR A 172 -5.94 -0.47 -0.21
CA THR A 172 -6.31 -1.62 0.63
C THR A 172 -7.55 -2.34 0.09
N LEU A 173 -8.54 -1.59 -0.42
CA LEU A 173 -9.71 -2.16 -1.06
C LEU A 173 -9.32 -3.03 -2.27
N PHE A 174 -8.47 -2.56 -3.17
CA PHE A 174 -8.03 -3.32 -4.34
C PHE A 174 -7.17 -4.52 -3.97
N ILE A 175 -6.35 -4.43 -2.92
CA ILE A 175 -5.57 -5.55 -2.37
C ILE A 175 -6.51 -6.67 -1.90
N ALA A 176 -7.59 -6.34 -1.19
CA ALA A 176 -8.56 -7.31 -0.71
C ALA A 176 -9.48 -7.84 -1.82
N MET A 177 -9.82 -6.98 -2.78
CA MET A 177 -10.74 -7.33 -3.87
C MET A 177 -10.09 -8.27 -4.89
N ALA A 178 -8.81 -8.15 -5.17
CA ALA A 178 -8.14 -8.95 -6.20
C ALA A 178 -8.18 -10.47 -5.91
N PRO A 179 -7.84 -10.98 -4.71
CA PRO A 179 -8.00 -12.39 -4.38
C PRO A 179 -9.46 -12.83 -4.36
N SER A 180 -10.37 -11.98 -3.89
CA SER A 180 -11.81 -12.27 -3.87
C SER A 180 -12.37 -12.46 -5.27
N LEU A 181 -11.94 -11.64 -6.23
CA LEU A 181 -12.23 -11.84 -7.65
C LEU A 181 -11.62 -13.15 -8.16
N GLY A 182 -10.36 -13.45 -7.82
CA GLY A 182 -9.72 -14.72 -8.17
C GLY A 182 -10.54 -15.93 -7.68
N PHE A 183 -10.97 -15.89 -6.42
CA PHE A 183 -11.83 -16.94 -5.84
C PHE A 183 -13.19 -17.03 -6.53
N LEU A 184 -13.83 -15.90 -6.82
CA LEU A 184 -15.09 -15.89 -7.59
C LEU A 184 -14.91 -16.57 -8.96
N GLY A 185 -13.76 -16.38 -9.60
CA GLY A 185 -13.40 -17.05 -10.85
C GLY A 185 -13.34 -18.58 -10.71
N THR A 186 -12.89 -19.12 -9.56
CA THR A 186 -12.90 -20.56 -9.34
C THR A 186 -14.32 -21.12 -9.25
N VAL A 187 -15.20 -20.43 -8.55
CA VAL A 187 -16.61 -20.83 -8.42
C VAL A 187 -17.29 -20.85 -9.80
N ILE A 188 -17.12 -19.78 -10.59
CA ILE A 188 -17.69 -19.69 -11.94
C ILE A 188 -17.11 -20.76 -12.86
N GLY A 189 -15.80 -21.01 -12.81
CA GLY A 189 -15.15 -22.05 -13.61
C GLY A 189 -15.65 -23.46 -13.31
N MET A 190 -15.88 -23.75 -12.03
CA MET A 190 -16.46 -25.04 -11.60
C MET A 190 -17.93 -25.18 -12.01
N VAL A 191 -18.75 -24.15 -11.84
CA VAL A 191 -20.14 -24.15 -12.30
C VAL A 191 -20.22 -24.45 -13.80
N GLN A 192 -19.40 -23.76 -14.61
CA GLN A 192 -19.35 -24.00 -16.05
C GLN A 192 -18.90 -25.45 -16.40
N ALA A 193 -18.01 -26.06 -15.60
CA ALA A 193 -17.62 -27.44 -15.80
C ALA A 193 -18.81 -28.40 -15.53
N PHE A 194 -19.54 -28.18 -14.44
CA PHE A 194 -20.73 -28.99 -14.13
C PHE A 194 -21.86 -28.82 -15.14
N ASP A 195 -22.10 -27.59 -15.62
CA ASP A 195 -23.08 -27.34 -16.68
C ASP A 195 -22.76 -28.11 -17.96
N LYS A 196 -21.47 -28.20 -18.33
CA LYS A 196 -21.02 -28.99 -19.46
C LYS A 196 -21.24 -30.48 -19.27
N ILE A 197 -20.96 -30.98 -18.06
CA ILE A 197 -21.23 -32.41 -17.71
C ILE A 197 -22.71 -32.74 -17.85
N GLN A 198 -23.57 -31.83 -17.34
CA GLN A 198 -25.02 -31.97 -17.44
C GLN A 198 -25.51 -32.00 -18.89
N GLN A 199 -24.95 -31.19 -19.77
CA GLN A 199 -25.32 -31.12 -21.18
C GLN A 199 -24.87 -32.35 -21.98
N VAL A 200 -23.67 -32.88 -21.68
CA VAL A 200 -23.08 -34.01 -22.41
C VAL A 200 -23.63 -35.35 -21.87
N GLY A 201 -24.09 -35.37 -20.62
CA GLY A 201 -24.64 -36.59 -19.99
C GLY A 201 -23.59 -37.61 -19.58
N ASP A 202 -22.29 -37.33 -19.77
CA ASP A 202 -21.18 -38.19 -19.42
C ASP A 202 -20.08 -37.42 -18.65
N ILE A 203 -19.53 -38.05 -17.61
CA ILE A 203 -18.46 -37.49 -16.79
C ILE A 203 -17.11 -37.76 -17.48
N SER A 204 -16.75 -36.91 -18.42
CA SER A 204 -15.43 -36.94 -19.04
C SER A 204 -14.37 -36.26 -18.14
N PRO A 205 -13.27 -36.96 -17.77
CA PRO A 205 -12.16 -36.37 -17.00
C PRO A 205 -11.59 -35.10 -17.66
N THR A 206 -11.60 -35.02 -18.98
CA THR A 206 -11.10 -33.87 -19.74
C THR A 206 -11.97 -32.61 -19.57
N VAL A 207 -13.28 -32.76 -19.47
CA VAL A 207 -14.22 -31.65 -19.24
C VAL A 207 -14.02 -31.08 -17.84
N VAL A 208 -13.93 -31.97 -16.84
CA VAL A 208 -13.65 -31.56 -15.44
C VAL A 208 -12.31 -30.87 -15.34
N ALA A 209 -11.25 -31.46 -15.89
CA ALA A 209 -9.90 -30.89 -15.88
C ALA A 209 -9.83 -29.50 -16.55
N GLY A 210 -10.59 -29.28 -17.65
CA GLY A 210 -10.68 -28.01 -18.32
C GLY A 210 -11.28 -26.90 -17.44
N GLY A 211 -12.39 -27.16 -16.74
CA GLY A 211 -13.02 -26.23 -15.80
C GLY A 211 -12.13 -25.93 -14.61
N MET A 212 -11.49 -26.95 -14.02
CA MET A 212 -10.53 -26.78 -12.93
C MET A 212 -9.33 -25.92 -13.34
N LYS A 213 -8.79 -26.13 -14.55
CA LYS A 213 -7.68 -25.32 -15.08
C LYS A 213 -8.04 -23.83 -15.13
N VAL A 214 -9.21 -23.49 -15.67
CA VAL A 214 -9.71 -22.11 -15.72
C VAL A 214 -9.83 -21.52 -14.32
N ALA A 215 -10.43 -22.27 -13.39
CA ALA A 215 -10.61 -21.88 -12.02
C ALA A 215 -9.27 -21.57 -11.33
N LEU A 216 -8.29 -22.45 -11.42
CA LEU A 216 -6.97 -22.26 -10.79
C LEU A 216 -6.21 -21.09 -11.40
N ILE A 217 -6.27 -20.86 -12.70
CA ILE A 217 -5.61 -19.75 -13.39
C ILE A 217 -6.15 -18.40 -12.86
N THR A 218 -7.46 -18.24 -12.70
CA THR A 218 -8.05 -16.99 -12.22
C THR A 218 -7.61 -16.67 -10.79
N THR A 219 -7.50 -17.67 -9.92
CA THR A 219 -7.01 -17.48 -8.54
C THR A 219 -5.54 -17.05 -8.53
N ILE A 220 -4.69 -17.70 -9.32
CA ILE A 220 -3.27 -17.34 -9.41
C ILE A 220 -3.12 -15.87 -9.81
N PHE A 221 -3.86 -15.41 -10.83
CA PHE A 221 -3.80 -14.00 -11.25
C PHE A 221 -4.31 -13.05 -10.17
N GLY A 222 -5.40 -13.38 -9.48
CA GLY A 222 -5.91 -12.57 -8.36
C GLY A 222 -4.89 -12.42 -7.24
N LEU A 223 -4.21 -13.50 -6.87
CA LEU A 223 -3.16 -13.49 -5.86
C LEU A 223 -1.92 -12.70 -6.30
N ILE A 224 -1.48 -12.85 -7.55
CA ILE A 224 -0.34 -12.07 -8.09
C ILE A 224 -0.65 -10.57 -8.04
N VAL A 225 -1.86 -10.17 -8.45
CA VAL A 225 -2.30 -8.76 -8.39
C VAL A 225 -2.26 -8.23 -6.96
N ALA A 226 -2.80 -8.99 -6.00
CA ALA A 226 -2.76 -8.59 -4.59
C ALA A 226 -1.33 -8.43 -4.07
N LEU A 227 -0.43 -9.36 -4.38
CA LEU A 227 0.97 -9.31 -3.95
C LEU A 227 1.68 -8.07 -4.53
N ILE A 228 1.47 -7.76 -5.81
CA ILE A 228 2.05 -6.56 -6.43
C ILE A 228 1.56 -5.30 -5.71
N LEU A 229 0.24 -5.15 -5.53
CA LEU A 229 -0.33 -3.97 -4.86
C LEU A 229 0.11 -3.87 -3.41
N GLN A 230 0.24 -5.01 -2.68
CA GLN A 230 0.71 -5.05 -1.30
C GLN A 230 2.13 -4.51 -1.14
N VAL A 231 3.04 -4.83 -2.07
CA VAL A 231 4.42 -4.30 -2.05
C VAL A 231 4.42 -2.78 -2.21
N PHE A 232 3.64 -2.25 -3.15
CA PHE A 232 3.53 -0.80 -3.35
C PHE A 232 2.87 -0.11 -2.15
N TYR A 233 1.84 -0.73 -1.58
CA TYR A 233 1.16 -0.21 -0.39
C TYR A 233 2.09 -0.10 0.81
N ASN A 234 2.89 -1.14 1.10
CA ASN A 234 3.86 -1.12 2.18
C ASN A 234 4.92 -0.02 1.98
N TYR A 235 5.35 0.22 0.75
CA TYR A 235 6.25 1.34 0.45
C TYR A 235 5.60 2.69 0.75
N VAL A 236 4.34 2.89 0.34
CA VAL A 236 3.56 4.11 0.63
C VAL A 236 3.42 4.30 2.15
N LEU A 237 3.05 3.24 2.87
CA LEU A 237 2.88 3.29 4.33
C LEU A 237 4.17 3.68 5.04
N SER A 238 5.30 3.06 4.69
CA SER A 238 6.62 3.40 5.25
C SER A 238 7.01 4.86 4.98
N LYS A 239 6.65 5.41 3.83
CA LYS A 239 6.86 6.85 3.52
C LYS A 239 5.98 7.76 4.37
N ILE A 240 4.73 7.39 4.61
CA ILE A 240 3.82 8.14 5.48
C ILE A 240 4.36 8.16 6.91
N GLU A 241 4.76 7.01 7.45
CA GLU A 241 5.34 6.88 8.78
C GLU A 241 6.59 7.74 8.94
N ALA A 242 7.49 7.72 7.97
CA ALA A 242 8.70 8.53 7.97
C ALA A 242 8.39 10.04 8.00
N LEU A 243 7.44 10.50 7.15
CA LEU A 243 7.03 11.91 7.11
C LEU A 243 6.31 12.32 8.40
N THR A 244 5.48 11.46 8.97
CA THR A 244 4.79 11.72 10.24
C THR A 244 5.78 11.86 11.40
N SER A 245 6.77 10.96 11.48
CA SER A 245 7.83 11.06 12.49
C SER A 245 8.65 12.35 12.33
N GLU A 246 8.97 12.74 11.08
CA GLU A 246 9.69 13.99 10.81
C GLU A 246 8.86 15.24 11.15
N MET A 247 7.53 15.19 10.97
CA MET A 247 6.60 16.24 11.42
C MET A 247 6.60 16.37 12.94
N GLU A 248 6.57 15.26 13.68
CA GLU A 248 6.59 15.25 15.14
C GLU A 248 7.91 15.82 15.68
N ASP A 249 9.06 15.36 15.20
CA ASP A 249 10.38 15.87 15.58
C ASP A 249 10.52 17.37 15.29
N SER A 250 10.06 17.78 14.11
CA SER A 250 10.06 19.21 13.73
C SER A 250 9.14 20.04 14.60
N SER A 251 8.01 19.50 15.05
CA SER A 251 7.08 20.20 15.93
C SER A 251 7.68 20.48 17.30
N ILE A 252 8.43 19.53 17.86
CA ILE A 252 9.18 19.71 19.13
C ILE A 252 10.22 20.84 18.93
N THR A 253 10.96 20.78 17.82
CA THR A 253 11.97 21.81 17.51
C THR A 253 11.35 23.21 17.39
N LEU A 254 10.14 23.34 16.80
CA LEU A 254 9.43 24.61 16.74
C LEU A 254 9.09 25.15 18.12
N LEU A 255 8.59 24.30 19.02
CA LEU A 255 8.26 24.71 20.39
C LEU A 255 9.50 25.22 21.13
N ASP A 256 10.64 24.55 20.97
CA ASP A 256 11.91 25.01 21.55
C ASP A 256 12.35 26.35 21.01
N MET A 257 12.19 26.58 19.69
CA MET A 257 12.48 27.88 19.05
C MET A 257 11.56 28.98 19.60
N VAL A 258 10.27 28.70 19.79
CA VAL A 258 9.29 29.65 20.35
C VAL A 258 9.60 29.96 21.81
N ILE A 259 10.02 28.99 22.61
CA ILE A 259 10.46 29.22 24.00
C ILE A 259 11.69 30.13 24.00
N LYS A 260 12.72 29.84 23.22
CA LYS A 260 13.93 30.69 23.11
C LYS A 260 13.57 32.15 22.70
N TYR A 261 12.67 32.29 21.70
CA TYR A 261 12.19 33.58 21.25
C TYR A 261 11.49 34.36 22.37
N ASN A 262 10.55 33.69 23.07
CA ASN A 262 9.81 34.36 24.18
C ASN A 262 10.74 34.76 25.31
N LEU A 263 11.73 33.97 25.68
CA LEU A 263 12.71 34.30 26.72
C LEU A 263 13.59 35.49 26.32
N LYS A 264 13.86 35.67 25.02
CA LYS A 264 14.73 36.76 24.52
C LYS A 264 13.98 38.07 24.31
N TYR A 265 12.74 38.03 23.81
CA TYR A 265 12.01 39.20 23.31
C TYR A 265 10.73 39.52 24.08
N LYS A 266 10.17 38.59 24.86
CA LYS A 266 8.96 38.81 25.67
C LYS A 266 9.29 38.71 27.17
N LYS A 267 10.10 39.66 27.67
CA LYS A 267 10.28 39.81 29.10
C LYS A 267 9.12 40.54 29.75
#